data_da4b31104ffff961aff3cbba241a7282
#
_entry.id   da4b31104ffff961aff3cbba241a7282
#
_cell.length_a   1.000
_cell.length_b   1.000
_cell.length_c   1.000
_cell.angle_alpha   90.00
_cell.angle_beta   90.00
_cell.angle_gamma   90.00
#
_symmetry.space_group_name_H-M   'P 1'
#
loop_
_entity.id
_entity.type
_entity.pdbx_description
1 polymer ?
#
loop_
_entity_poly.entity_id
_entity_poly.type
_entity_poly.pdbx_seq_one_letter_code
_entity_poly.pdbx_strand_id
1 'polypeptide(L)'
;MGFKLAGLCPYVEMTDLIVGETTCDGKKKAYEIFDEITKKMYVMEIPNMKNESDRILWLNEVKKFKTKLEDLTGKKITLDNLKKSVTIANEKRKALQRLSQLRANDLSLFLDLMLCW
;
A
#
# COMPACT_ATOMS: atom_id res chain seq x y z
N MET A 1 -3.19 -10.74 -15.44
CA MET A 1 -4.58 -10.36 -15.63
C MET A 1 -5.49 -11.58 -15.80
N GLY A 2 -5.21 -12.52 -16.69
CA GLY A 2 -6.07 -13.70 -16.96
C GLY A 2 -6.44 -14.54 -15.74
N PHE A 3 -5.50 -14.79 -14.84
CA PHE A 3 -5.73 -15.53 -13.60
C PHE A 3 -6.79 -14.88 -12.68
N LYS A 4 -6.89 -13.55 -12.73
CA LYS A 4 -7.84 -12.77 -11.94
C LYS A 4 -9.22 -12.70 -12.63
N LEU A 5 -9.24 -12.65 -13.96
CA LEU A 5 -10.47 -12.74 -14.76
C LEU A 5 -11.17 -14.09 -14.60
N ALA A 6 -10.39 -15.16 -14.42
CA ALA A 6 -10.91 -16.50 -14.19
C ALA A 6 -11.42 -16.76 -12.75
N GLY A 7 -11.38 -15.75 -11.86
CA GLY A 7 -11.82 -15.90 -10.46
C GLY A 7 -10.90 -16.79 -9.61
N LEU A 8 -9.68 -17.06 -10.06
CA LEU A 8 -8.75 -18.00 -9.40
C LEU A 8 -7.78 -17.31 -8.40
N CYS A 9 -7.92 -16.00 -8.18
CA CYS A 9 -7.02 -15.29 -7.30
C CYS A 9 -7.60 -15.18 -5.88
N PRO A 10 -7.14 -15.98 -4.91
CA PRO A 10 -7.69 -15.97 -3.56
C PRO A 10 -7.49 -14.62 -2.85
N TYR A 11 -6.44 -13.88 -3.19
CA TYR A 11 -6.18 -12.57 -2.59
C TYR A 11 -7.27 -11.53 -2.90
N VAL A 12 -7.86 -11.59 -4.07
CA VAL A 12 -8.95 -10.67 -4.46
C VAL A 12 -10.23 -10.97 -3.68
N GLU A 13 -10.52 -12.24 -3.43
CA GLU A 13 -11.69 -12.65 -2.66
C GLU A 13 -11.55 -12.28 -1.18
N MET A 14 -10.35 -12.46 -0.62
CA MET A 14 -10.04 -12.21 0.79
C MET A 14 -9.90 -10.73 1.14
N THR A 15 -9.82 -9.82 0.15
CA THR A 15 -9.63 -8.37 0.42
C THR A 15 -10.96 -7.63 0.36
N ASP A 16 -11.12 -6.65 1.25
CA ASP A 16 -12.28 -5.75 1.28
C ASP A 16 -12.07 -4.54 0.37
N LEU A 17 -10.82 -4.14 0.15
CA LEU A 17 -10.43 -3.01 -0.67
C LEU A 17 -9.11 -3.27 -1.39
N ILE A 18 -9.05 -2.94 -2.68
CA ILE A 18 -7.83 -2.96 -3.48
C ILE A 18 -7.48 -1.52 -3.80
N VAL A 19 -6.28 -1.09 -3.39
CA VAL A 19 -5.81 0.28 -3.62
C VAL A 19 -4.81 0.29 -4.77
N GLY A 20 -5.06 1.13 -5.75
CA GLY A 20 -4.17 1.41 -6.87
C GLY A 20 -3.69 2.85 -6.87
N GLU A 21 -2.75 3.17 -7.74
CA GLU A 21 -2.17 4.50 -7.88
C GLU A 21 -1.96 4.86 -9.37
N THR A 22 -1.91 6.16 -9.69
CA THR A 22 -1.97 6.64 -11.07
C THR A 22 -0.61 6.88 -11.74
N THR A 23 0.49 6.33 -11.21
CA THR A 23 1.84 6.57 -11.74
C THR A 23 2.16 5.88 -13.07
N CYS A 24 1.29 4.97 -13.54
CA CYS A 24 1.52 4.21 -14.78
C CYS A 24 0.22 4.05 -15.56
N ASP A 25 0.22 4.43 -16.84
CA ASP A 25 -0.97 4.37 -17.70
C ASP A 25 -1.46 2.93 -17.95
N GLY A 26 -0.55 1.98 -18.06
CA GLY A 26 -0.91 0.57 -18.16
C GLY A 26 -1.64 0.05 -16.92
N LYS A 27 -1.26 0.53 -15.72
CA LYS A 27 -1.98 0.21 -14.48
C LYS A 27 -3.36 0.83 -14.44
N LYS A 28 -3.52 2.09 -14.87
CA LYS A 28 -4.84 2.76 -14.91
C LYS A 28 -5.86 1.93 -15.70
N LYS A 29 -5.47 1.45 -16.89
CA LYS A 29 -6.33 0.58 -17.69
C LYS A 29 -6.60 -0.77 -17.02
N ALA A 30 -5.60 -1.34 -16.36
CA ALA A 30 -5.80 -2.55 -15.56
C ALA A 30 -6.80 -2.33 -14.40
N TYR A 31 -6.80 -1.16 -13.77
CA TYR A 31 -7.71 -0.84 -12.66
C TYR A 31 -9.16 -0.69 -13.13
N GLU A 32 -9.40 -0.12 -14.31
CA GLU A 32 -10.74 -0.07 -14.90
C GLU A 32 -11.34 -1.48 -15.01
N ILE A 33 -10.59 -2.42 -15.62
CA ILE A 33 -11.01 -3.82 -15.76
C ILE A 33 -11.17 -4.48 -14.37
N PHE A 34 -10.28 -4.17 -13.43
CA PHE A 34 -10.35 -4.70 -12.08
C PHE A 34 -11.61 -4.25 -11.34
N ASP A 35 -11.97 -2.99 -11.50
CA ASP A 35 -13.17 -2.44 -10.86
C ASP A 35 -14.45 -3.05 -11.43
N GLU A 36 -14.49 -3.30 -12.74
CA GLU A 36 -15.62 -4.02 -13.37
C GLU A 36 -15.84 -5.41 -12.76
N ILE A 37 -14.76 -6.12 -12.46
CA ILE A 37 -14.80 -7.50 -11.95
C ILE A 37 -15.08 -7.55 -10.45
N THR A 38 -14.42 -6.70 -9.67
CA THR A 38 -14.39 -6.86 -8.20
C THR A 38 -15.27 -5.86 -7.45
N LYS A 39 -15.53 -4.68 -8.03
CA LYS A 39 -16.18 -3.53 -7.38
C LYS A 39 -15.53 -3.11 -6.05
N LYS A 40 -14.25 -3.47 -5.86
CA LYS A 40 -13.48 -3.23 -4.64
C LYS A 40 -12.30 -2.27 -4.87
N MET A 41 -12.22 -1.65 -6.05
CA MET A 41 -11.10 -0.83 -6.43
C MET A 41 -11.21 0.59 -5.89
N TYR A 42 -10.12 1.12 -5.35
CA TYR A 42 -9.94 2.53 -5.00
C TYR A 42 -8.64 3.02 -5.62
N VAL A 43 -8.71 4.02 -6.48
CA VAL A 43 -7.52 4.56 -7.16
C VAL A 43 -7.16 5.90 -6.54
N MET A 44 -5.94 6.01 -6.01
CA MET A 44 -5.36 7.25 -5.50
C MET A 44 -4.64 8.00 -6.62
N GLU A 45 -4.95 9.27 -6.76
CA GLU A 45 -4.23 10.14 -7.69
C GLU A 45 -2.91 10.60 -7.07
N ILE A 46 -1.80 10.22 -7.72
CA ILE A 46 -0.46 10.66 -7.30
C ILE A 46 0.00 11.79 -8.20
N PRO A 47 0.33 12.96 -7.64
CA PRO A 47 0.85 14.09 -8.40
C PRO A 47 2.19 13.76 -9.07
N ASN A 48 2.38 14.25 -10.28
CA ASN A 48 3.62 14.04 -11.04
C ASN A 48 4.74 15.01 -10.69
N MET A 49 4.41 16.16 -10.09
CA MET A 49 5.37 17.23 -9.79
C MET A 49 5.45 17.48 -8.26
N LYS A 50 6.42 18.30 -7.86
CA LYS A 50 6.68 18.61 -6.43
C LYS A 50 6.44 20.10 -6.14
N ASN A 51 5.48 20.73 -6.80
CA ASN A 51 5.07 22.08 -6.54
C ASN A 51 4.02 22.18 -5.43
N GLU A 52 3.64 23.38 -5.04
CA GLU A 52 2.69 23.59 -3.93
C GLU A 52 1.28 23.10 -4.27
N SER A 53 0.84 23.26 -5.51
CA SER A 53 -0.46 22.75 -5.97
C SER A 53 -0.54 21.22 -5.84
N ASP A 54 0.52 20.52 -6.20
CA ASP A 54 0.60 19.06 -6.11
C ASP A 54 0.65 18.58 -4.66
N ARG A 55 1.27 19.33 -3.76
CA ARG A 55 1.22 19.05 -2.32
C ARG A 55 -0.20 19.14 -1.77
N ILE A 56 -0.95 20.15 -2.18
CA ILE A 56 -2.35 20.30 -1.78
C ILE A 56 -3.19 19.15 -2.35
N LEU A 57 -2.98 18.80 -3.62
CA LEU A 57 -3.66 17.68 -4.27
C LEU A 57 -3.38 16.37 -3.50
N TRP A 58 -2.12 16.08 -3.22
CA TRP A 58 -1.73 14.90 -2.46
C TRP A 58 -2.35 14.86 -1.06
N LEU A 59 -2.34 15.97 -0.35
CA LEU A 59 -2.98 16.05 0.97
C LEU A 59 -4.47 15.74 0.91
N ASN A 60 -5.16 16.24 -0.12
CA ASN A 60 -6.57 15.97 -0.32
C ASN A 60 -6.84 14.51 -0.66
N GLU A 61 -6.01 13.89 -1.49
CA GLU A 61 -6.11 12.46 -1.80
C GLU A 61 -5.92 11.59 -0.55
N VAL A 62 -4.94 11.90 0.29
CA VAL A 62 -4.75 11.19 1.57
C VAL A 62 -5.95 11.37 2.50
N LYS A 63 -6.57 12.56 2.54
CA LYS A 63 -7.79 12.79 3.32
C LYS A 63 -8.98 12.00 2.78
N LYS A 64 -9.18 11.95 1.45
CA LYS A 64 -10.21 11.14 0.82
C LYS A 64 -10.02 9.66 1.14
N PHE A 65 -8.78 9.17 1.05
CA PHE A 65 -8.45 7.79 1.37
C PHE A 65 -8.72 7.47 2.85
N LYS A 66 -8.38 8.40 3.76
CA LYS A 66 -8.75 8.28 5.18
C LYS A 66 -10.25 8.07 5.35
N THR A 67 -11.07 8.94 4.74
CA THR A 67 -12.53 8.85 4.80
C THR A 67 -13.02 7.50 4.27
N LYS A 68 -12.48 7.05 3.12
CA LYS A 68 -12.83 5.75 2.55
C LYS A 68 -12.54 4.58 3.50
N LEU A 69 -11.42 4.63 4.23
CA LEU A 69 -11.08 3.62 5.24
C LEU A 69 -12.00 3.70 6.47
N GLU A 70 -12.37 4.90 6.90
CA GLU A 70 -13.32 5.09 8.00
C GLU A 70 -14.71 4.52 7.65
N ASP A 71 -15.18 4.77 6.42
CA ASP A 71 -16.45 4.22 5.92
C ASP A 71 -16.43 2.70 5.84
N LEU A 72 -15.31 2.13 5.33
CA LEU A 72 -15.15 0.68 5.19
C LEU A 72 -15.10 -0.03 6.55
N THR A 73 -14.37 0.55 7.50
CA THR A 73 -14.14 -0.09 8.81
C THR A 73 -15.18 0.26 9.85
N GLY A 74 -15.99 1.29 9.64
CA GLY A 74 -16.92 1.85 10.62
C GLY A 74 -16.22 2.53 11.81
N LYS A 75 -14.89 2.77 11.74
CA LYS A 75 -14.09 3.33 12.84
C LYS A 75 -13.42 4.62 12.41
N LYS A 76 -13.46 5.63 13.28
CA LYS A 76 -12.76 6.90 13.04
C LYS A 76 -11.26 6.77 13.30
N ILE A 77 -10.47 7.31 12.38
CA ILE A 77 -9.01 7.39 12.49
C ILE A 77 -8.67 8.66 13.28
N THR A 78 -8.37 8.51 14.57
CA THR A 78 -7.96 9.61 15.44
C THR A 78 -6.47 9.92 15.32
N LEU A 79 -6.08 11.15 15.66
CA LEU A 79 -4.68 11.56 15.64
C LEU A 79 -3.81 10.70 16.57
N ASP A 80 -4.31 10.31 17.73
CA ASP A 80 -3.57 9.49 18.69
C ASP A 80 -3.32 8.08 18.17
N ASN A 81 -4.33 7.46 17.53
CA ASN A 81 -4.17 6.16 16.89
C ASN A 81 -3.20 6.22 15.71
N LEU A 82 -3.25 7.31 14.93
CA LEU A 82 -2.30 7.52 13.84
C LEU A 82 -0.87 7.66 14.36
N LYS A 83 -0.63 8.46 15.41
CA LYS A 83 0.68 8.57 16.05
C LYS A 83 1.21 7.23 16.56
N LYS A 84 0.40 6.44 17.25
CA LYS A 84 0.75 5.09 17.70
C LYS A 84 1.15 4.19 16.53
N SER A 85 0.36 4.19 15.46
CA SER A 85 0.65 3.39 14.26
C SER A 85 1.96 3.82 13.57
N VAL A 86 2.25 5.12 13.49
CA VAL A 86 3.52 5.65 12.96
C VAL A 86 4.70 5.18 13.82
N THR A 87 4.58 5.20 15.14
CA THR A 87 5.63 4.71 16.05
C THR A 87 5.92 3.24 15.79
N ILE A 88 4.90 2.38 15.77
CA ILE A 88 5.05 0.95 15.50
C ILE A 88 5.68 0.69 14.13
N ALA A 89 5.23 1.41 13.10
CA ALA A 89 5.79 1.30 11.75
C ALA A 89 7.27 1.70 11.70
N ASN A 90 7.67 2.72 12.44
CA ASN A 90 9.05 3.17 12.52
C ASN A 90 9.94 2.19 13.29
N GLU A 91 9.45 1.57 14.35
CA GLU A 91 10.15 0.49 15.06
C GLU A 91 10.40 -0.71 14.14
N LYS A 92 9.37 -1.12 13.37
CA LYS A 92 9.52 -2.16 12.34
C LYS A 92 10.58 -1.80 11.30
N ARG A 93 10.57 -0.57 10.78
CA ARG A 93 11.57 -0.10 9.80
C ARG A 93 12.98 -0.15 10.38
N LYS A 94 13.17 0.32 11.62
CA LYS A 94 14.46 0.25 12.32
C LYS A 94 14.95 -1.19 12.52
N ALA A 95 14.05 -2.11 12.84
CA ALA A 95 14.38 -3.53 12.96
C ALA A 95 14.82 -4.13 11.62
N LEU A 96 14.12 -3.82 10.53
CA LEU A 96 14.48 -4.27 9.18
C LEU A 96 15.81 -3.66 8.70
N GLN A 97 16.08 -2.38 9.04
CA GLN A 97 17.37 -1.75 8.74
C GLN A 97 18.51 -2.44 9.47
N ARG A 98 18.35 -2.76 10.76
CA ARG A 98 19.35 -3.54 11.51
C ARG A 98 19.60 -4.92 10.89
N LEU A 99 18.54 -5.61 10.50
CA LEU A 99 18.67 -6.89 9.81
C LEU A 99 19.44 -6.75 8.48
N SER A 100 19.14 -5.71 7.70
CA SER A 100 19.85 -5.41 6.46
C SER A 100 21.33 -5.10 6.68
N GLN A 101 21.65 -4.36 7.76
CA GLN A 101 23.04 -4.06 8.13
C GLN A 101 23.82 -5.33 8.52
N LEU A 102 23.19 -6.29 9.20
CA LEU A 102 23.84 -7.56 9.51
C LEU A 102 24.22 -8.35 8.25
N ARG A 103 23.44 -8.24 7.18
CA ARG A 103 23.74 -8.87 5.87
C ARG A 103 24.88 -8.19 5.11
N ALA A 104 25.16 -6.91 5.40
CA ALA A 104 26.23 -6.16 4.77
C ALA A 104 27.62 -6.42 5.40
N ASN A 105 27.68 -7.14 6.51
CA ASN A 105 28.94 -7.53 7.14
C ASN A 105 29.55 -8.74 6.41
N ASP A 106 30.88 -8.76 6.25
CA ASP A 106 31.63 -9.82 5.55
C ASP A 106 31.45 -11.22 6.16
N LEU A 107 31.12 -11.32 7.43
CA LEU A 107 30.64 -12.53 8.06
C LEU A 107 29.11 -12.56 7.96
N SER A 108 28.60 -13.11 6.88
CA SER A 108 27.19 -13.42 6.74
C SER A 108 26.78 -14.48 7.76
N LEU A 109 26.41 -14.04 8.96
CA LEU A 109 25.86 -14.90 10.03
C LEU A 109 24.47 -15.44 9.69
N PHE A 110 23.86 -14.92 8.64
CA PHE A 110 22.62 -15.42 8.06
C PHE A 110 22.94 -16.13 6.76
N LEU A 111 23.14 -17.43 6.85
CA LEU A 111 23.12 -18.32 5.68
C LEU A 111 21.87 -18.03 4.85
N ASP A 112 22.04 -18.00 3.53
CA ASP A 112 20.97 -17.79 2.52
C ASP A 112 19.74 -18.72 2.68
N LEU A 113 19.85 -19.73 3.54
CA LEU A 113 18.83 -20.72 3.88
C LEU A 113 17.56 -20.14 4.56
N MET A 114 17.62 -18.94 5.16
CA MET A 114 16.44 -18.34 5.80
C MET A 114 15.72 -17.29 4.95
N LEU A 115 16.17 -17.02 3.74
CA LEU A 115 15.57 -16.02 2.86
C LEU A 115 14.84 -16.61 1.65
N CYS A 116 14.75 -17.94 1.56
CA CYS A 116 14.00 -18.66 0.52
C CYS A 116 12.61 -19.14 1.00
N TRP A 117 12.00 -18.44 1.97
CA TRP A 117 10.61 -18.68 2.37
C TRP A 117 9.73 -17.51 2.01
#